data_12636c7519ebe0a42f562f0a2c572369
#
_entry.id   12636c7519ebe0a42f562f0a2c572369
#
_cell.length_a   1.000
_cell.length_b   1.000
_cell.length_c   1.000
_cell.angle_alpha   90.00
_cell.angle_beta   90.00
_cell.angle_gamma   90.00
#
_symmetry.space_group_name_H-M   'P 1'
#
loop_
_entity.id
_entity.type
_entity.pdbx_description
1 polymer ?
#
loop_
_entity_poly.entity_id
_entity_poly.type
_entity_poly.pdbx_seq_one_letter_code
_entity_poly.pdbx_strand_id
1 'polypeptide(L)'
;MKPILENTLHVGGITVLAILLTRFVIYDFSSLSAFTPMEKNTDFEMSDLYNAVEDNKAVHRLSSDVCVVGIDGCNREETLDVVNMLSAYQAAAIGLDIIFPWPHRDNSYLLSTLSTTPGLVCVSKVEQDSDQVHFHQIKSSFYESIISPEYGYSNLFISSPRDVVRRFCPYVLTAEGDSLYGLPAALAKQVNGARYEDMLARKKDVETIDFTSWEIPTYTAQELMGGVLSEESFQGKVVLIGDLRDNKDSYLTPLHGSMPGVLIHAYSLQTILSGSYIDTTPVWINWLIGILLCILLASLLMEARNRMSNVGNMFIRLAQVAIMYQLVVLGCKYFSATHTYMDFSPSLLMIGLCALSFDIWFGLYGLYNFVRNNISKK
;
A
#
# COMPACT_ATOMS: atom_id res chain seq x y z
N MET A 1 38.18 30.92 17.19
CA MET A 1 37.05 30.21 17.85
C MET A 1 35.70 30.90 17.66
N LYS A 2 35.55 32.25 17.85
CA LYS A 2 34.27 32.97 17.68
C LYS A 2 33.57 32.74 16.30
N PRO A 3 34.23 32.86 15.14
CA PRO A 3 33.53 32.69 13.85
C PRO A 3 33.05 31.26 13.58
N ILE A 4 33.77 30.25 14.07
CA ILE A 4 33.34 28.82 13.93
C ILE A 4 32.08 28.57 14.75
N LEU A 5 32.03 29.04 15.98
CA LEU A 5 30.88 28.89 16.87
C LEU A 5 29.64 29.61 16.29
N GLU A 6 29.83 30.81 15.74
CA GLU A 6 28.75 31.58 15.12
C GLU A 6 28.19 30.88 13.88
N ASN A 7 29.05 30.36 13.00
CA ASN A 7 28.63 29.58 11.83
C ASN A 7 27.87 28.30 12.26
N THR A 8 28.34 27.60 13.29
CA THR A 8 27.65 26.39 13.82
C THR A 8 26.25 26.71 14.35
N LEU A 9 26.10 27.86 15.06
CA LEU A 9 24.78 28.29 15.53
C LEU A 9 23.84 28.63 14.38
N HIS A 10 24.32 29.28 13.31
CA HIS A 10 23.51 29.58 12.14
C HIS A 10 23.08 28.27 11.42
N VAL A 11 24.01 27.34 11.18
CA VAL A 11 23.70 26.05 10.57
C VAL A 11 22.66 25.28 11.40
N GLY A 12 22.82 25.25 12.74
CA GLY A 12 21.87 24.65 13.66
C GLY A 12 20.47 25.28 13.55
N GLY A 13 20.40 26.63 13.57
CA GLY A 13 19.13 27.34 13.45
C GLY A 13 18.43 27.11 12.12
N ILE A 14 19.16 27.12 11.02
CA ILE A 14 18.61 26.81 9.68
C ILE A 14 18.05 25.36 9.63
N THR A 15 18.81 24.41 10.17
CA THR A 15 18.39 23.00 10.20
C THR A 15 17.13 22.81 11.06
N VAL A 16 17.07 23.42 12.24
CA VAL A 16 15.87 23.36 13.10
C VAL A 16 14.67 23.97 12.38
N LEU A 17 14.84 25.09 11.71
CA LEU A 17 13.75 25.72 10.94
C LEU A 17 13.29 24.84 9.78
N ALA A 18 14.22 24.20 9.07
CA ALA A 18 13.90 23.25 8.01
C ALA A 18 13.12 22.03 8.54
N ILE A 19 13.50 21.49 9.70
CA ILE A 19 12.77 20.40 10.37
C ILE A 19 11.34 20.83 10.71
N LEU A 20 11.19 22.02 11.31
CA LEU A 20 9.86 22.54 11.71
C LEU A 20 8.96 22.77 10.50
N LEU A 21 9.49 23.35 9.41
CA LEU A 21 8.74 23.56 8.19
C LEU A 21 8.38 22.23 7.51
N THR A 22 9.29 21.28 7.47
CA THR A 22 9.01 19.94 6.94
C THR A 22 7.91 19.25 7.73
N ARG A 23 7.99 19.28 9.07
CA ARG A 23 6.95 18.73 9.94
C ARG A 23 5.60 19.41 9.70
N PHE A 24 5.60 20.74 9.62
CA PHE A 24 4.38 21.50 9.32
C PHE A 24 3.75 21.08 7.98
N VAL A 25 4.56 20.94 6.93
CA VAL A 25 4.04 20.51 5.60
C VAL A 25 3.46 19.08 5.66
N ILE A 26 4.15 18.15 6.34
CA ILE A 26 3.73 16.75 6.37
C ILE A 26 2.49 16.55 7.25
N TYR A 27 2.44 17.15 8.45
CA TYR A 27 1.43 16.82 9.46
C TYR A 27 0.34 17.87 9.63
N ASP A 28 0.69 19.15 9.53
CA ASP A 28 -0.24 20.23 9.86
C ASP A 28 -0.88 20.82 8.60
N PHE A 29 -0.13 20.92 7.50
CA PHE A 29 -0.67 21.47 6.24
C PHE A 29 -1.68 20.54 5.59
N SER A 30 -1.52 19.22 5.73
CA SER A 30 -2.49 18.23 5.27
C SER A 30 -3.84 18.32 6.02
N SER A 31 -3.84 18.83 7.25
CA SER A 31 -5.07 19.02 8.05
C SER A 31 -5.84 20.30 7.71
N LEU A 32 -5.23 21.23 6.95
CA LEU A 32 -5.86 22.46 6.46
C LEU A 32 -6.68 22.17 5.17
N SER A 33 -7.64 21.27 5.25
CA SER A 33 -8.50 20.82 4.14
C SER A 33 -9.24 21.97 3.40
N ALA A 34 -9.32 23.15 4.03
CA ALA A 34 -9.96 24.33 3.42
C ALA A 34 -9.17 24.91 2.23
N PHE A 35 -7.89 24.56 2.07
CA PHE A 35 -7.02 25.09 1.02
C PHE A 35 -6.61 24.07 -0.05
N THR A 36 -7.13 22.84 -0.01
CA THR A 36 -6.81 21.79 -0.95
C THR A 36 -7.90 21.54 -1.99
N PRO A 37 -7.96 22.35 -3.09
CA PRO A 37 -8.63 21.86 -4.30
C PRO A 37 -7.90 20.63 -4.88
N MET A 38 -6.71 20.31 -4.37
CA MET A 38 -5.89 19.14 -4.76
C MET A 38 -6.32 17.83 -4.10
N GLU A 39 -7.14 17.83 -3.06
CA GLU A 39 -7.72 16.64 -2.44
C GLU A 39 -8.55 15.76 -3.40
N LYS A 40 -8.81 16.28 -4.59
CA LYS A 40 -9.67 15.58 -5.56
C LYS A 40 -8.96 14.53 -6.41
N ASN A 41 -7.64 14.46 -6.49
CA ASN A 41 -7.05 13.69 -7.59
C ASN A 41 -5.88 12.75 -7.31
N THR A 42 -5.22 12.74 -6.15
CA THR A 42 -4.11 11.78 -6.00
C THR A 42 -3.79 11.45 -4.54
N ASP A 43 -4.26 10.32 -4.09
CA ASP A 43 -3.63 9.57 -3.00
C ASP A 43 -2.30 9.00 -3.53
N PHE A 44 -1.26 9.83 -3.58
CA PHE A 44 0.07 9.46 -4.08
C PHE A 44 0.99 9.15 -2.90
N GLU A 45 1.58 7.96 -2.92
CA GLU A 45 2.72 7.59 -2.08
C GLU A 45 3.99 7.46 -2.93
N MET A 46 5.17 7.69 -2.32
CA MET A 46 6.45 7.50 -3.02
C MET A 46 6.65 6.03 -3.45
N SER A 47 5.99 5.09 -2.80
CA SER A 47 5.92 3.68 -3.21
C SER A 47 5.36 3.48 -4.61
N ASP A 48 4.40 4.32 -5.04
CA ASP A 48 3.82 4.24 -6.38
C ASP A 48 4.86 4.51 -7.47
N LEU A 49 5.75 5.47 -7.21
CA LEU A 49 6.86 5.75 -8.12
C LEU A 49 7.83 4.57 -8.22
N TYR A 50 8.14 3.94 -7.08
CA TYR A 50 9.05 2.79 -7.06
C TYR A 50 8.44 1.59 -7.77
N ASN A 51 7.17 1.31 -7.52
CA ASN A 51 6.42 0.28 -8.21
C ASN A 51 6.38 0.54 -9.72
N ALA A 52 6.08 1.76 -10.16
CA ALA A 52 6.04 2.11 -11.58
C ALA A 52 7.42 1.99 -12.27
N VAL A 53 8.52 2.29 -11.57
CA VAL A 53 9.88 2.12 -12.09
C VAL A 53 10.25 0.64 -12.17
N GLU A 54 9.83 -0.17 -11.21
CA GLU A 54 10.09 -1.61 -11.21
C GLU A 54 9.27 -2.32 -12.26
N ASP A 55 7.99 -2.01 -12.38
CA ASP A 55 7.07 -2.52 -13.40
C ASP A 55 7.61 -2.33 -14.81
N ASN A 56 8.17 -1.15 -15.10
CA ASN A 56 8.80 -0.88 -16.40
C ASN A 56 10.08 -1.69 -16.70
N LYS A 57 10.70 -2.31 -15.69
CA LYS A 57 11.91 -3.11 -15.82
C LYS A 57 11.63 -4.61 -15.79
N ALA A 58 10.55 -5.00 -15.10
CA ALA A 58 10.28 -6.38 -14.78
C ALA A 58 9.78 -7.16 -16.01
N VAL A 59 10.31 -8.35 -16.17
CA VAL A 59 9.61 -9.42 -16.87
C VAL A 59 8.65 -10.01 -15.85
N HIS A 60 7.37 -9.65 -15.92
CA HIS A 60 6.34 -10.20 -15.03
C HIS A 60 6.33 -11.72 -15.14
N ARG A 61 6.37 -12.39 -14.01
CA ARG A 61 6.25 -13.85 -13.96
C ARG A 61 4.77 -14.20 -13.91
N LEU A 62 4.33 -15.01 -14.87
CA LEU A 62 2.98 -15.54 -14.81
C LEU A 62 2.84 -16.41 -13.55
N SER A 63 1.83 -16.14 -12.73
CA SER A 63 1.59 -16.95 -11.53
C SER A 63 1.28 -18.39 -11.91
N SER A 64 2.01 -19.32 -11.30
CA SER A 64 1.74 -20.76 -11.38
C SER A 64 0.77 -21.24 -10.29
N ASP A 65 0.59 -20.43 -9.23
CA ASP A 65 -0.09 -20.86 -8.00
C ASP A 65 -1.49 -20.28 -7.85
N VAL A 66 -1.74 -19.11 -8.45
CA VAL A 66 -3.00 -18.36 -8.32
C VAL A 66 -3.54 -18.00 -9.70
N CYS A 67 -4.85 -18.12 -9.88
CA CYS A 67 -5.57 -17.59 -11.04
C CYS A 67 -6.98 -17.11 -10.64
N VAL A 68 -7.62 -16.33 -11.51
CA VAL A 68 -8.95 -15.80 -11.30
C VAL A 68 -9.90 -16.27 -12.39
N VAL A 69 -11.12 -16.62 -12.04
CA VAL A 69 -12.22 -16.90 -12.97
C VAL A 69 -13.33 -15.86 -12.77
N GLY A 70 -13.50 -15.03 -13.78
CA GLY A 70 -14.58 -14.03 -13.82
C GLY A 70 -15.93 -14.67 -14.15
N ILE A 71 -16.94 -14.33 -13.36
CA ILE A 71 -18.31 -14.83 -13.50
C ILE A 71 -19.28 -13.78 -14.05
N ASP A 72 -18.75 -12.81 -14.73
CA ASP A 72 -19.53 -11.71 -15.30
C ASP A 72 -20.70 -12.22 -16.14
N GLY A 73 -21.91 -11.84 -15.72
CA GLY A 73 -23.16 -12.28 -16.38
C GLY A 73 -23.62 -13.69 -16.06
N CYS A 74 -22.93 -14.43 -15.21
CA CYS A 74 -23.38 -15.73 -14.73
C CYS A 74 -24.53 -15.57 -13.72
N ASN A 75 -25.50 -16.45 -13.81
CA ASN A 75 -26.51 -16.62 -12.77
C ASN A 75 -25.94 -17.48 -11.61
N ARG A 76 -26.77 -17.68 -10.57
CA ARG A 76 -26.35 -18.44 -9.38
C ARG A 76 -25.98 -19.90 -9.71
N GLU A 77 -26.76 -20.56 -10.57
CA GLU A 77 -26.53 -21.98 -10.93
C GLU A 77 -25.24 -22.11 -11.75
N GLU A 78 -25.04 -21.26 -12.75
CA GLU A 78 -23.82 -21.22 -13.55
C GLU A 78 -22.58 -20.94 -12.68
N THR A 79 -22.69 -20.08 -11.67
CA THR A 79 -21.61 -19.85 -10.70
C THR A 79 -21.27 -21.11 -9.92
N LEU A 80 -22.27 -21.88 -9.49
CA LEU A 80 -22.06 -23.15 -8.78
C LEU A 80 -21.50 -24.23 -9.70
N ASP A 81 -21.89 -24.24 -10.98
CA ASP A 81 -21.30 -25.11 -11.99
C ASP A 81 -19.80 -24.83 -12.16
N VAL A 82 -19.41 -23.56 -12.19
CA VAL A 82 -17.99 -23.14 -12.20
C VAL A 82 -17.25 -23.70 -10.98
N VAL A 83 -17.80 -23.57 -9.77
CA VAL A 83 -17.20 -24.13 -8.53
C VAL A 83 -17.03 -25.64 -8.65
N ASN A 84 -18.05 -26.37 -9.11
CA ASN A 84 -18.00 -27.83 -9.26
C ASN A 84 -17.00 -28.27 -10.34
N MET A 85 -16.92 -27.55 -11.47
CA MET A 85 -15.93 -27.81 -12.53
C MET A 85 -14.51 -27.62 -12.04
N LEU A 86 -14.22 -26.53 -11.31
CA LEU A 86 -12.90 -26.27 -10.75
C LEU A 86 -12.50 -27.30 -9.70
N SER A 87 -13.46 -27.76 -8.89
CA SER A 87 -13.26 -28.89 -7.96
C SER A 87 -12.96 -30.20 -8.72
N ALA A 88 -13.66 -30.45 -9.80
CA ALA A 88 -13.40 -31.64 -10.66
C ALA A 88 -12.02 -31.53 -11.35
N TYR A 89 -11.57 -30.34 -11.69
CA TYR A 89 -10.24 -30.04 -12.24
C TYR A 89 -9.14 -29.98 -11.16
N GLN A 90 -9.43 -30.44 -9.95
CA GLN A 90 -8.46 -30.57 -8.86
C GLN A 90 -7.75 -29.27 -8.50
N ALA A 91 -8.48 -28.14 -8.50
CA ALA A 91 -7.97 -26.91 -7.92
C ALA A 91 -7.56 -27.16 -6.45
N ALA A 92 -6.42 -26.62 -6.02
CA ALA A 92 -5.91 -26.83 -4.66
C ALA A 92 -6.81 -26.18 -3.60
N ALA A 93 -7.38 -25.02 -3.91
CA ALA A 93 -8.44 -24.37 -3.16
C ALA A 93 -9.24 -23.43 -4.08
N ILE A 94 -10.46 -23.11 -3.66
CA ILE A 94 -11.36 -22.20 -4.38
C ILE A 94 -11.78 -21.10 -3.43
N GLY A 95 -11.51 -19.84 -3.79
CA GLY A 95 -12.00 -18.65 -3.09
C GLY A 95 -13.23 -18.11 -3.80
N LEU A 96 -14.39 -18.16 -3.15
CA LEU A 96 -15.64 -17.67 -3.72
C LEU A 96 -15.93 -16.27 -3.20
N ASP A 97 -15.54 -15.25 -3.97
CA ASP A 97 -15.73 -13.82 -3.61
C ASP A 97 -17.11 -13.32 -4.04
N ILE A 98 -18.14 -13.97 -3.52
CA ILE A 98 -19.54 -13.67 -3.82
C ILE A 98 -20.38 -13.75 -2.56
N ILE A 99 -21.23 -12.76 -2.37
CA ILE A 99 -22.23 -12.74 -1.31
C ILE A 99 -23.58 -13.14 -1.88
N PHE A 100 -24.27 -14.05 -1.20
CA PHE A 100 -25.64 -14.48 -1.52
C PHE A 100 -26.61 -13.96 -0.44
N PRO A 101 -27.06 -12.71 -0.51
CA PRO A 101 -27.82 -12.08 0.58
C PRO A 101 -29.22 -12.67 0.76
N TRP A 102 -29.81 -13.22 -0.29
CA TRP A 102 -31.19 -13.70 -0.29
C TRP A 102 -31.32 -15.17 -0.68
N PRO A 103 -32.16 -15.96 0.02
CA PRO A 103 -32.50 -17.30 -0.41
C PRO A 103 -33.38 -17.29 -1.67
N HIS A 104 -33.27 -18.33 -2.48
CA HIS A 104 -34.20 -18.67 -3.55
C HIS A 104 -35.23 -19.66 -3.05
N ARG A 105 -36.19 -20.04 -3.92
CA ARG A 105 -37.19 -21.08 -3.61
C ARG A 105 -36.55 -22.46 -3.33
N ASP A 106 -35.52 -22.79 -4.12
CA ASP A 106 -34.67 -23.95 -3.92
C ASP A 106 -33.22 -23.52 -3.74
N ASN A 107 -32.62 -23.89 -2.63
CA ASN A 107 -31.22 -23.63 -2.31
C ASN A 107 -30.43 -24.94 -2.15
N SER A 108 -31.02 -26.10 -2.43
CA SER A 108 -30.40 -27.39 -2.20
C SER A 108 -29.07 -27.53 -2.95
N TYR A 109 -29.04 -27.10 -4.21
CA TYR A 109 -27.83 -27.13 -5.03
C TYR A 109 -26.74 -26.25 -4.45
N LEU A 110 -27.05 -25.01 -4.07
CA LEU A 110 -26.09 -24.10 -3.45
C LEU A 110 -25.55 -24.66 -2.13
N LEU A 111 -26.44 -25.08 -1.22
CA LEU A 111 -26.03 -25.60 0.08
C LEU A 111 -25.20 -26.88 -0.06
N SER A 112 -25.55 -27.74 -0.98
CA SER A 112 -24.79 -28.95 -1.29
C SER A 112 -23.42 -28.63 -1.82
N THR A 113 -23.32 -27.79 -2.86
CA THR A 113 -22.02 -27.38 -3.44
C THR A 113 -21.12 -26.74 -2.39
N LEU A 114 -21.63 -25.76 -1.63
CA LEU A 114 -20.80 -25.05 -0.63
C LEU A 114 -20.36 -25.96 0.54
N SER A 115 -21.14 -27.02 0.86
CA SER A 115 -20.82 -27.95 1.94
C SER A 115 -19.88 -29.06 1.53
N THR A 116 -19.85 -29.45 0.25
CA THR A 116 -19.14 -30.64 -0.23
C THR A 116 -17.88 -30.35 -1.04
N THR A 117 -17.68 -29.09 -1.48
CA THR A 117 -16.50 -28.73 -2.27
C THR A 117 -15.26 -28.64 -1.38
N PRO A 118 -14.25 -29.50 -1.63
CA PRO A 118 -13.01 -29.47 -0.84
C PRO A 118 -12.24 -28.18 -1.05
N GLY A 119 -11.64 -27.64 0.01
CA GLY A 119 -10.79 -26.44 -0.07
C GLY A 119 -11.54 -25.15 -0.46
N LEU A 120 -12.89 -25.18 -0.40
CA LEU A 120 -13.68 -23.98 -0.66
C LEU A 120 -13.62 -23.01 0.53
N VAL A 121 -13.30 -21.75 0.25
CA VAL A 121 -13.37 -20.63 1.18
C VAL A 121 -14.39 -19.63 0.65
N CYS A 122 -15.44 -19.40 1.43
CA CYS A 122 -16.47 -18.41 1.12
C CYS A 122 -16.12 -17.07 1.75
N VAL A 123 -16.61 -15.99 1.16
CA VAL A 123 -16.41 -14.67 1.76
C VAL A 123 -17.44 -14.37 2.84
N SER A 124 -16.97 -13.63 3.83
CA SER A 124 -17.77 -12.92 4.82
C SER A 124 -17.44 -11.44 4.80
N LYS A 125 -18.16 -10.65 5.60
CA LYS A 125 -17.81 -9.26 5.87
C LYS A 125 -17.52 -9.09 7.35
N VAL A 126 -16.66 -8.13 7.65
CA VAL A 126 -16.38 -7.71 9.03
C VAL A 126 -16.74 -6.23 9.19
N GLU A 127 -17.16 -5.87 10.38
CA GLU A 127 -17.45 -4.50 10.77
C GLU A 127 -16.64 -4.15 12.00
N GLN A 128 -16.17 -2.91 12.07
CA GLN A 128 -15.40 -2.41 13.19
C GLN A 128 -16.30 -2.12 14.37
N ASP A 129 -15.89 -2.51 15.56
CA ASP A 129 -16.61 -2.26 16.81
C ASP A 129 -16.56 -0.79 17.19
N SER A 130 -17.42 -0.40 18.14
CA SER A 130 -17.50 0.98 18.64
C SER A 130 -16.21 1.48 19.31
N ASP A 131 -15.32 0.59 19.73
CA ASP A 131 -14.01 0.91 20.28
C ASP A 131 -12.97 1.29 19.21
N GLN A 132 -13.30 1.14 17.92
CA GLN A 132 -12.45 1.40 16.76
C GLN A 132 -11.13 0.57 16.73
N VAL A 133 -11.08 -0.52 17.47
CA VAL A 133 -9.91 -1.40 17.55
C VAL A 133 -10.26 -2.83 17.13
N HIS A 134 -11.39 -3.34 17.61
CA HIS A 134 -11.81 -4.70 17.35
C HIS A 134 -12.85 -4.79 16.23
N PHE A 135 -13.05 -6.00 15.75
CA PHE A 135 -13.95 -6.30 14.63
C PHE A 135 -14.82 -7.49 14.96
N HIS A 136 -16.00 -7.54 14.39
CA HIS A 136 -16.85 -8.72 14.41
C HIS A 136 -17.28 -9.10 13.01
N GLN A 137 -17.54 -10.38 12.79
CA GLN A 137 -18.09 -10.88 11.54
C GLN A 137 -19.58 -10.53 11.47
N ILE A 138 -19.98 -9.95 10.34
CA ILE A 138 -21.39 -9.72 10.03
C ILE A 138 -21.90 -10.79 9.06
N LYS A 139 -23.14 -11.24 9.28
CA LYS A 139 -23.81 -12.19 8.36
C LYS A 139 -24.15 -11.47 7.06
N SER A 140 -23.44 -11.79 6.02
CA SER A 140 -23.63 -11.19 4.69
C SER A 140 -24.36 -12.13 3.72
N SER A 141 -24.23 -13.44 3.89
CA SER A 141 -24.91 -14.45 3.09
C SER A 141 -25.96 -15.22 3.91
N PHE A 142 -27.10 -15.50 3.32
CA PHE A 142 -28.21 -16.19 4.01
C PHE A 142 -27.82 -17.58 4.52
N TYR A 143 -26.92 -18.27 3.83
CA TYR A 143 -26.51 -19.63 4.16
C TYR A 143 -25.62 -19.73 5.41
N GLU A 144 -25.02 -18.65 5.85
CA GLU A 144 -24.17 -18.59 7.07
C GLU A 144 -24.92 -19.01 8.35
N SER A 145 -26.26 -18.99 8.30
CA SER A 145 -27.12 -19.49 9.39
C SER A 145 -27.46 -20.98 9.26
N ILE A 146 -27.09 -21.62 8.14
CA ILE A 146 -27.51 -22.98 7.78
C ILE A 146 -26.32 -23.93 7.73
N ILE A 147 -25.22 -23.48 7.15
CA ILE A 147 -23.97 -24.25 6.98
C ILE A 147 -22.79 -23.39 7.47
N SER A 148 -21.70 -24.04 7.77
CA SER A 148 -20.47 -23.40 8.25
C SER A 148 -19.29 -23.77 7.35
N PRO A 149 -19.22 -23.24 6.12
CA PRO A 149 -18.02 -23.39 5.29
C PRO A 149 -16.85 -22.62 5.91
N GLU A 150 -15.65 -22.85 5.40
CA GLU A 150 -14.53 -21.97 5.74
C GLU A 150 -14.77 -20.55 5.21
N TYR A 151 -14.44 -19.57 6.02
CA TYR A 151 -14.64 -18.16 5.69
C TYR A 151 -13.34 -17.37 5.68
N GLY A 152 -13.29 -16.40 4.76
CA GLY A 152 -12.36 -15.29 4.81
C GLY A 152 -13.10 -13.98 4.57
N TYR A 153 -12.77 -12.92 5.30
CA TYR A 153 -13.43 -11.64 5.00
C TYR A 153 -12.87 -11.02 3.71
N SER A 154 -13.75 -10.36 2.95
CA SER A 154 -13.42 -9.69 1.69
C SER A 154 -13.40 -8.16 1.79
N ASN A 155 -13.30 -7.60 2.99
CA ASN A 155 -13.17 -6.16 3.15
C ASN A 155 -11.81 -5.67 2.64
N LEU A 156 -11.82 -4.65 1.78
CA LEU A 156 -10.66 -3.82 1.51
C LEU A 156 -10.78 -2.56 2.36
N PHE A 157 -9.86 -2.39 3.33
CA PHE A 157 -9.90 -1.27 4.29
C PHE A 157 -9.36 -0.01 3.62
N ILE A 158 -10.26 0.78 3.07
CA ILE A 158 -10.01 2.07 2.45
C ILE A 158 -10.82 3.14 3.17
N SER A 159 -10.26 4.32 3.36
CA SER A 159 -10.93 5.45 4.01
C SER A 159 -11.88 6.18 3.06
N SER A 160 -11.62 6.10 1.75
CA SER A 160 -12.39 6.75 0.70
C SER A 160 -12.41 5.89 -0.57
N PRO A 161 -13.49 5.89 -1.35
CA PRO A 161 -13.54 5.20 -2.67
C PRO A 161 -12.51 5.69 -3.70
N ARG A 162 -11.78 6.76 -3.37
CA ARG A 162 -10.70 7.31 -4.21
C ARG A 162 -9.30 6.94 -3.72
N ASP A 163 -9.23 6.28 -2.57
CA ASP A 163 -7.96 5.83 -2.03
C ASP A 163 -7.38 4.72 -2.90
N VAL A 164 -6.07 4.72 -3.04
CA VAL A 164 -5.35 3.68 -3.77
C VAL A 164 -5.10 2.49 -2.86
N VAL A 165 -5.56 1.31 -3.25
CA VAL A 165 -5.33 0.08 -2.49
C VAL A 165 -3.90 -0.40 -2.73
N ARG A 166 -3.06 -0.27 -1.71
CA ARG A 166 -1.66 -0.70 -1.71
C ARG A 166 -1.39 -1.84 -0.74
N ARG A 167 -2.31 -2.03 0.21
CA ARG A 167 -2.12 -2.88 1.38
C ARG A 167 -3.34 -3.74 1.63
N PHE A 168 -3.12 -4.84 2.31
CA PHE A 168 -4.18 -5.70 2.83
C PHE A 168 -3.93 -6.03 4.30
N CYS A 169 -5.00 -6.33 5.03
CA CYS A 169 -4.91 -6.83 6.40
C CYS A 169 -5.03 -8.36 6.35
N PRO A 170 -4.00 -9.10 6.74
CA PRO A 170 -4.08 -10.57 6.76
C PRO A 170 -5.13 -11.09 7.73
N TYR A 171 -5.30 -10.43 8.85
CA TYR A 171 -6.29 -10.73 9.88
C TYR A 171 -6.71 -9.47 10.64
N VAL A 172 -7.85 -9.54 11.29
CA VAL A 172 -8.32 -8.56 12.27
C VAL A 172 -8.68 -9.28 13.56
N LEU A 173 -8.65 -8.56 14.70
CA LEU A 173 -8.92 -9.15 16.02
C LEU A 173 -10.36 -8.85 16.45
N THR A 174 -10.99 -9.85 17.08
CA THR A 174 -12.28 -9.66 17.79
C THR A 174 -12.03 -9.14 19.20
N ALA A 175 -13.08 -8.67 19.86
CA ALA A 175 -13.03 -8.24 21.25
C ALA A 175 -12.63 -9.37 22.23
N GLU A 176 -12.87 -10.63 21.84
CA GLU A 176 -12.47 -11.83 22.60
C GLU A 176 -10.99 -12.20 22.38
N GLY A 177 -10.33 -11.56 21.42
CA GLY A 177 -8.93 -11.81 21.04
C GLY A 177 -8.75 -12.89 19.98
N ASP A 178 -9.83 -13.37 19.38
CA ASP A 178 -9.77 -14.29 18.25
C ASP A 178 -9.40 -13.55 16.97
N SER A 179 -8.78 -14.26 16.02
CA SER A 179 -8.41 -13.71 14.72
C SER A 179 -9.43 -14.07 13.66
N LEU A 180 -9.96 -13.07 12.97
CA LEU A 180 -10.70 -13.24 11.72
C LEU A 180 -9.75 -13.01 10.56
N TYR A 181 -9.64 -13.96 9.65
CA TYR A 181 -8.69 -13.92 8.55
C TYR A 181 -9.32 -13.32 7.28
N GLY A 182 -8.54 -12.55 6.54
CA GLY A 182 -8.91 -12.11 5.19
C GLY A 182 -8.94 -13.28 4.21
N LEU A 183 -9.71 -13.16 3.13
CA LEU A 183 -9.82 -14.19 2.09
C LEU A 183 -8.45 -14.70 1.61
N PRO A 184 -7.44 -13.84 1.33
CA PRO A 184 -6.11 -14.30 0.94
C PRO A 184 -5.42 -15.16 2.01
N ALA A 185 -5.51 -14.77 3.28
CA ALA A 185 -4.90 -15.51 4.39
C ALA A 185 -5.60 -16.85 4.65
N ALA A 186 -6.93 -16.87 4.58
CA ALA A 186 -7.72 -18.12 4.71
C ALA A 186 -7.38 -19.11 3.61
N LEU A 187 -7.25 -18.67 2.36
CA LEU A 187 -6.83 -19.50 1.23
C LEU A 187 -5.38 -19.99 1.39
N ALA A 188 -4.45 -19.12 1.80
CA ALA A 188 -3.07 -19.53 2.06
C ALA A 188 -2.99 -20.63 3.12
N LYS A 189 -3.78 -20.54 4.19
CA LYS A 189 -3.89 -21.56 5.23
C LYS A 189 -4.31 -22.94 4.67
N GLN A 190 -5.22 -22.96 3.70
CA GLN A 190 -5.71 -24.20 3.09
C GLN A 190 -4.64 -24.90 2.22
N VAL A 191 -3.80 -24.14 1.51
CA VAL A 191 -2.92 -24.71 0.48
C VAL A 191 -1.46 -24.75 0.88
N ASN A 192 -0.99 -23.85 1.75
CA ASN A 192 0.41 -23.78 2.15
C ASN A 192 0.55 -23.29 3.60
N GLY A 193 0.42 -24.22 4.53
CA GLY A 193 0.53 -23.93 5.96
C GLY A 193 1.86 -23.27 6.34
N ALA A 194 2.99 -23.59 5.69
CA ALA A 194 4.27 -22.98 5.97
C ALA A 194 4.25 -21.48 5.63
N ARG A 195 3.74 -21.09 4.47
CA ARG A 195 3.60 -19.68 4.06
C ARG A 195 2.61 -18.91 4.92
N TYR A 196 1.55 -19.58 5.35
CA TYR A 196 0.61 -19.00 6.31
C TYR A 196 1.29 -18.73 7.67
N GLU A 197 2.05 -19.68 8.19
CA GLU A 197 2.82 -19.48 9.45
C GLU A 197 3.91 -18.40 9.29
N ASP A 198 4.61 -18.37 8.16
CA ASP A 198 5.56 -17.30 7.84
C ASP A 198 4.88 -15.92 7.90
N MET A 199 3.68 -15.80 7.34
CA MET A 199 2.88 -14.57 7.39
C MET A 199 2.55 -14.18 8.85
N LEU A 200 2.08 -15.12 9.66
CA LEU A 200 1.77 -14.85 11.07
C LEU A 200 3.03 -14.47 11.87
N ALA A 201 4.17 -15.10 11.59
CA ALA A 201 5.44 -14.81 12.25
C ALA A 201 5.93 -13.38 12.02
N ARG A 202 5.50 -12.72 10.95
CA ARG A 202 5.79 -11.30 10.67
C ARG A 202 5.12 -10.36 11.67
N LYS A 203 4.03 -10.76 12.32
CA LYS A 203 3.28 -9.97 13.33
C LYS A 203 2.90 -8.57 12.83
N LYS A 204 2.49 -8.47 11.58
CA LYS A 204 2.04 -7.23 10.96
C LYS A 204 0.53 -7.26 10.77
N ASP A 205 -0.15 -6.24 11.25
CA ASP A 205 -1.59 -6.06 11.06
C ASP A 205 -1.91 -5.70 9.60
N VAL A 206 -0.94 -5.09 8.92
CA VAL A 206 -1.08 -4.63 7.53
C VAL A 206 0.16 -5.01 6.73
N GLU A 207 -0.02 -5.63 5.57
CA GLU A 207 1.03 -5.97 4.62
C GLU A 207 0.85 -5.24 3.30
N THR A 208 1.96 -4.93 2.63
CA THR A 208 1.94 -4.30 1.31
C THR A 208 1.81 -5.36 0.21
N ILE A 209 0.92 -5.11 -0.75
CA ILE A 209 0.68 -6.00 -1.89
C ILE A 209 1.79 -5.84 -2.91
N ASP A 210 2.35 -6.95 -3.38
CA ASP A 210 3.28 -6.95 -4.50
C ASP A 210 2.54 -7.03 -5.84
N PHE A 211 2.35 -5.89 -6.48
CA PHE A 211 1.73 -5.79 -7.80
C PHE A 211 2.74 -5.91 -8.95
N THR A 212 4.05 -5.97 -8.67
CA THR A 212 5.12 -5.83 -9.68
C THR A 212 5.73 -7.14 -10.12
N SER A 213 5.81 -8.12 -9.23
CA SER A 213 6.56 -9.36 -9.49
C SER A 213 5.78 -10.38 -10.31
N TRP A 214 4.44 -10.29 -10.30
CA TRP A 214 3.58 -11.33 -10.83
C TRP A 214 2.48 -10.79 -11.74
N GLU A 215 2.12 -11.57 -12.74
CA GLU A 215 0.90 -11.43 -13.53
C GLU A 215 -0.07 -12.56 -13.15
N ILE A 216 -1.29 -12.22 -12.78
CA ILE A 216 -2.30 -13.20 -12.37
C ILE A 216 -3.11 -13.64 -13.58
N PRO A 217 -3.07 -14.91 -13.99
CA PRO A 217 -3.89 -15.42 -15.07
C PRO A 217 -5.37 -15.23 -14.77
N THR A 218 -6.08 -14.66 -15.71
CA THR A 218 -7.50 -14.35 -15.58
C THR A 218 -8.27 -15.01 -16.72
N TYR A 219 -9.29 -15.78 -16.37
CA TYR A 219 -10.16 -16.51 -17.28
C TYR A 219 -11.62 -16.10 -17.09
N THR A 220 -12.47 -16.45 -18.02
CA THR A 220 -13.92 -16.25 -17.90
C THR A 220 -14.64 -17.57 -17.65
N ALA A 221 -15.78 -17.49 -16.94
CA ALA A 221 -16.65 -18.66 -16.75
C ALA A 221 -17.12 -19.25 -18.09
N GLN A 222 -17.33 -18.40 -19.10
CA GLN A 222 -17.75 -18.85 -20.45
C GLN A 222 -16.67 -19.68 -21.13
N GLU A 223 -15.39 -19.32 -21.00
CA GLU A 223 -14.27 -20.12 -21.53
C GLU A 223 -14.17 -21.49 -20.82
N LEU A 224 -14.37 -21.49 -19.50
CA LEU A 224 -14.35 -22.70 -18.70
C LEU A 224 -15.53 -23.64 -19.06
N MET A 225 -16.75 -23.13 -19.01
CA MET A 225 -17.97 -23.91 -19.34
C MET A 225 -18.02 -24.30 -20.82
N GLY A 226 -17.43 -23.50 -21.71
CA GLY A 226 -17.31 -23.80 -23.13
C GLY A 226 -16.26 -24.86 -23.47
N GLY A 227 -15.50 -25.37 -22.48
CA GLY A 227 -14.46 -26.40 -22.70
C GLY A 227 -13.23 -25.89 -23.43
N VAL A 228 -13.03 -24.58 -23.47
CA VAL A 228 -11.82 -23.97 -24.07
C VAL A 228 -10.60 -24.16 -23.16
N LEU A 229 -10.83 -24.22 -21.85
CA LEU A 229 -9.80 -24.36 -20.82
C LEU A 229 -9.70 -25.83 -20.37
N SER A 230 -8.47 -26.33 -20.27
CA SER A 230 -8.18 -27.70 -19.81
C SER A 230 -8.00 -27.74 -18.30
N GLU A 231 -8.10 -28.96 -17.73
CA GLU A 231 -7.80 -29.25 -16.32
C GLU A 231 -6.43 -28.71 -15.90
N GLU A 232 -5.41 -28.83 -16.74
CA GLU A 232 -4.04 -28.37 -16.48
C GLU A 232 -3.97 -26.85 -16.17
N SER A 233 -4.93 -26.07 -16.64
CA SER A 233 -5.02 -24.64 -16.35
C SER A 233 -5.28 -24.34 -14.87
N PHE A 234 -5.89 -25.29 -14.14
CA PHE A 234 -6.37 -25.10 -12.78
C PHE A 234 -5.81 -26.09 -11.77
N GLN A 235 -5.34 -27.26 -12.24
CA GLN A 235 -4.86 -28.33 -11.37
C GLN A 235 -3.75 -27.85 -10.42
N GLY A 236 -3.97 -28.04 -9.13
CA GLY A 236 -3.03 -27.65 -8.06
C GLY A 236 -2.94 -26.15 -7.79
N LYS A 237 -3.71 -25.30 -8.49
CA LYS A 237 -3.74 -23.85 -8.27
C LYS A 237 -4.84 -23.43 -7.30
N VAL A 238 -4.68 -22.27 -6.70
CA VAL A 238 -5.75 -21.57 -6.01
C VAL A 238 -6.53 -20.73 -7.01
N VAL A 239 -7.83 -20.95 -7.09
CA VAL A 239 -8.68 -20.21 -8.02
C VAL A 239 -9.62 -19.30 -7.25
N LEU A 240 -9.55 -18.00 -7.52
CA LEU A 240 -10.53 -17.06 -6.99
C LEU A 240 -11.64 -16.87 -8.04
N ILE A 241 -12.87 -16.85 -7.57
CA ILE A 241 -14.08 -16.65 -8.39
C ILE A 241 -14.74 -15.36 -7.95
N GLY A 242 -14.96 -14.43 -8.87
CA GLY A 242 -15.63 -13.16 -8.59
C GLY A 242 -16.02 -12.40 -9.84
N ASP A 243 -16.67 -11.25 -9.67
CA ASP A 243 -17.04 -10.39 -10.79
C ASP A 243 -15.85 -9.50 -11.18
N LEU A 244 -15.50 -9.48 -12.46
CA LEU A 244 -14.39 -8.68 -13.00
C LEU A 244 -14.85 -7.35 -13.60
N ARG A 245 -16.15 -7.13 -13.75
CA ARG A 245 -16.74 -5.95 -14.42
C ARG A 245 -17.62 -5.11 -13.50
N ASP A 246 -17.83 -5.49 -12.25
CA ASP A 246 -18.60 -4.67 -11.32
C ASP A 246 -17.85 -3.39 -10.97
N ASN A 247 -18.34 -2.28 -11.50
CA ASN A 247 -17.77 -0.95 -11.21
C ASN A 247 -17.91 -0.54 -9.74
N LYS A 248 -18.77 -1.22 -8.96
CA LYS A 248 -18.95 -0.94 -7.53
C LYS A 248 -17.92 -1.64 -6.69
N ASP A 249 -17.36 -2.76 -7.18
CA ASP A 249 -16.28 -3.51 -6.55
C ASP A 249 -14.95 -3.31 -7.29
N SER A 250 -14.69 -2.07 -7.73
CA SER A 250 -13.49 -1.74 -8.47
C SER A 250 -12.75 -0.61 -7.77
N TYR A 251 -11.46 -0.80 -7.52
CA TYR A 251 -10.61 0.04 -6.68
C TYR A 251 -9.38 0.53 -7.43
N LEU A 252 -8.92 1.73 -7.09
CA LEU A 252 -7.67 2.24 -7.64
C LEU A 252 -6.48 1.46 -7.05
N THR A 253 -5.51 1.13 -7.89
CA THR A 253 -4.25 0.47 -7.51
C THR A 253 -3.05 1.26 -8.03
N PRO A 254 -1.84 1.05 -7.47
CA PRO A 254 -0.65 1.85 -7.83
C PRO A 254 -0.25 1.75 -9.30
N LEU A 255 -0.52 0.62 -9.97
CA LEU A 255 0.01 0.32 -11.30
C LEU A 255 -1.08 0.19 -12.37
N HIS A 256 -2.16 -0.49 -12.03
CA HIS A 256 -3.14 -0.95 -13.03
C HIS A 256 -4.38 -0.05 -13.12
N GLY A 257 -4.35 1.12 -12.46
CA GLY A 257 -5.52 1.99 -12.37
C GLY A 257 -6.64 1.33 -11.59
N SER A 258 -7.84 1.22 -12.18
CA SER A 258 -8.98 0.57 -11.55
C SER A 258 -8.92 -0.95 -11.72
N MET A 259 -8.98 -1.69 -10.61
CA MET A 259 -8.85 -3.15 -10.55
C MET A 259 -10.03 -3.74 -9.75
N PRO A 260 -10.65 -4.86 -10.20
CA PRO A 260 -11.67 -5.58 -9.44
C PRO A 260 -11.17 -6.08 -8.09
N GLY A 261 -12.02 -6.09 -7.05
CA GLY A 261 -11.67 -6.53 -5.71
C GLY A 261 -11.12 -7.95 -5.67
N VAL A 262 -11.73 -8.89 -6.39
CA VAL A 262 -11.28 -10.29 -6.49
C VAL A 262 -9.84 -10.40 -7.00
N LEU A 263 -9.44 -9.54 -7.93
CA LEU A 263 -8.07 -9.53 -8.45
C LEU A 263 -7.07 -8.95 -7.44
N ILE A 264 -7.49 -7.96 -6.64
CA ILE A 264 -6.69 -7.44 -5.52
C ILE A 264 -6.47 -8.54 -4.46
N HIS A 265 -7.50 -9.33 -4.17
CA HIS A 265 -7.37 -10.50 -3.30
C HIS A 265 -6.42 -11.56 -3.88
N ALA A 266 -6.42 -11.76 -5.20
CA ALA A 266 -5.50 -12.67 -5.86
C ALA A 266 -4.03 -12.18 -5.77
N TYR A 267 -3.75 -10.90 -5.97
CA TYR A 267 -2.41 -10.33 -5.74
C TYR A 267 -1.98 -10.40 -4.28
N SER A 268 -2.90 -10.16 -3.34
CA SER A 268 -2.64 -10.31 -1.90
C SER A 268 -2.29 -11.76 -1.54
N LEU A 269 -3.02 -12.73 -2.08
CA LEU A 269 -2.74 -14.15 -1.92
C LEU A 269 -1.38 -14.52 -2.54
N GLN A 270 -1.11 -14.06 -3.75
CA GLN A 270 0.17 -14.31 -4.42
C GLN A 270 1.34 -13.74 -3.61
N THR A 271 1.18 -12.56 -2.99
CA THR A 271 2.17 -11.99 -2.08
C THR A 271 2.46 -12.92 -0.89
N ILE A 272 1.43 -13.52 -0.30
CA ILE A 272 1.60 -14.49 0.80
C ILE A 272 2.30 -15.76 0.31
N LEU A 273 1.82 -16.37 -0.77
CA LEU A 273 2.33 -17.66 -1.25
C LEU A 273 3.78 -17.58 -1.76
N SER A 274 4.14 -16.50 -2.43
CA SER A 274 5.52 -16.27 -2.88
C SER A 274 6.44 -15.79 -1.75
N GLY A 275 5.90 -15.17 -0.70
CA GLY A 275 6.67 -14.48 0.32
C GLY A 275 7.30 -13.18 -0.17
N SER A 276 6.80 -12.60 -1.26
CA SER A 276 7.32 -11.36 -1.86
C SER A 276 6.80 -10.12 -1.14
N TYR A 277 6.91 -10.10 0.18
CA TYR A 277 6.49 -8.98 1.00
C TYR A 277 7.36 -7.75 0.78
N ILE A 278 6.73 -6.60 0.69
CA ILE A 278 7.41 -5.31 0.62
C ILE A 278 7.54 -4.76 2.03
N ASP A 279 8.76 -4.70 2.54
CA ASP A 279 9.05 -4.12 3.84
C ASP A 279 9.25 -2.61 3.76
N THR A 280 9.12 -1.91 4.88
CA THR A 280 9.34 -0.47 4.98
C THR A 280 10.47 -0.17 5.95
N THR A 281 11.36 0.77 5.59
CA THR A 281 12.37 1.24 6.54
C THR A 281 11.71 2.05 7.67
N PRO A 282 12.26 1.97 8.90
CA PRO A 282 11.77 2.79 10.00
C PRO A 282 11.80 4.29 9.66
N VAL A 283 10.72 5.00 9.98
CA VAL A 283 10.52 6.43 9.64
C VAL A 283 11.67 7.31 10.14
N TRP A 284 12.24 7.01 11.31
CA TRP A 284 13.33 7.79 11.88
C TRP A 284 14.61 7.79 11.02
N ILE A 285 14.87 6.71 10.25
CA ILE A 285 16.03 6.63 9.35
C ILE A 285 15.89 7.68 8.24
N ASN A 286 14.70 7.81 7.68
CA ASN A 286 14.42 8.76 6.60
C ASN A 286 14.55 10.21 7.09
N TRP A 287 14.08 10.49 8.31
CA TRP A 287 14.30 11.79 8.95
C TRP A 287 15.78 12.06 9.22
N LEU A 288 16.52 11.08 9.70
CA LEU A 288 17.97 11.22 9.97
C LEU A 288 18.75 11.56 8.69
N ILE A 289 18.46 10.88 7.58
CA ILE A 289 19.08 11.18 6.28
C ILE A 289 18.81 12.63 5.87
N GLY A 290 17.56 13.06 5.98
CA GLY A 290 17.17 14.45 5.68
C GLY A 290 17.90 15.47 6.54
N ILE A 291 18.01 15.23 7.85
CA ILE A 291 18.73 16.10 8.79
C ILE A 291 20.21 16.21 8.42
N LEU A 292 20.88 15.08 8.16
CA LEU A 292 22.31 15.09 7.80
C LEU A 292 22.57 15.83 6.49
N LEU A 293 21.72 15.61 5.48
CA LEU A 293 21.83 16.33 4.21
C LEU A 293 21.48 17.81 4.34
N CYS A 294 20.53 18.17 5.19
CA CYS A 294 20.21 19.56 5.47
C CYS A 294 21.37 20.29 6.17
N ILE A 295 22.02 19.66 7.16
CA ILE A 295 23.22 20.21 7.82
C ILE A 295 24.34 20.45 6.80
N LEU A 296 24.57 19.49 5.91
CA LEU A 296 25.57 19.63 4.84
C LEU A 296 25.24 20.81 3.91
N LEU A 297 24.00 20.89 3.41
CA LEU A 297 23.56 21.97 2.53
C LEU A 297 23.59 23.33 3.23
N ALA A 298 23.12 23.41 4.46
CA ALA A 298 23.18 24.66 5.24
C ALA A 298 24.63 25.12 5.44
N SER A 299 25.56 24.19 5.69
CA SER A 299 26.99 24.49 5.81
C SER A 299 27.57 25.02 4.50
N LEU A 300 27.22 24.41 3.36
CA LEU A 300 27.64 24.89 2.04
C LEU A 300 27.05 26.24 1.69
N LEU A 301 25.79 26.51 2.02
CA LEU A 301 25.16 27.83 1.85
C LEU A 301 25.82 28.89 2.72
N MET A 302 26.21 28.56 3.96
CA MET A 302 26.98 29.46 4.82
C MET A 302 28.34 29.79 4.22
N GLU A 303 29.05 28.80 3.72
CA GLU A 303 30.36 28.99 3.11
C GLU A 303 30.26 29.85 1.83
N ALA A 304 29.24 29.57 0.99
CA ALA A 304 28.97 30.37 -0.20
C ALA A 304 28.67 31.83 0.15
N ARG A 305 27.87 32.09 1.19
CA ARG A 305 27.58 33.44 1.67
C ARG A 305 28.83 34.16 2.11
N ASN A 306 29.76 33.46 2.74
CA ASN A 306 30.97 34.07 3.30
C ASN A 306 32.07 34.31 2.27
N ARG A 307 32.17 33.49 1.23
CA ARG A 307 33.30 33.47 0.29
C ARG A 307 32.96 33.65 -1.18
N MET A 308 31.73 33.36 -1.57
CA MET A 308 31.36 33.27 -2.99
C MET A 308 30.36 34.35 -3.38
N SER A 309 30.37 34.72 -4.66
CA SER A 309 29.40 35.62 -5.28
C SER A 309 28.02 34.90 -5.45
N ASN A 310 27.02 35.64 -5.98
CA ASN A 310 25.71 35.11 -6.34
C ASN A 310 25.77 33.84 -7.24
N VAL A 311 26.86 33.70 -8.03
CA VAL A 311 27.12 32.53 -8.88
C VAL A 311 27.32 31.26 -8.03
N GLY A 312 28.04 31.35 -6.91
CA GLY A 312 28.22 30.22 -5.99
C GLY A 312 26.91 29.72 -5.39
N ASN A 313 26.03 30.63 -4.99
CA ASN A 313 24.71 30.28 -4.49
C ASN A 313 23.87 29.57 -5.55
N MET A 314 23.96 29.97 -6.82
CA MET A 314 23.28 29.28 -7.93
C MET A 314 23.76 27.83 -8.05
N PHE A 315 25.08 27.60 -8.02
CA PHE A 315 25.61 26.22 -8.10
C PHE A 315 25.16 25.34 -6.93
N ILE A 316 25.07 25.86 -5.71
CA ILE A 316 24.58 25.07 -4.56
C ILE A 316 23.10 24.73 -4.72
N ARG A 317 22.27 25.66 -5.24
CA ARG A 317 20.85 25.36 -5.53
C ARG A 317 20.69 24.32 -6.63
N LEU A 318 21.53 24.32 -7.66
CA LEU A 318 21.56 23.27 -8.68
C LEU A 318 21.99 21.92 -8.07
N ALA A 319 23.02 21.92 -7.22
CA ALA A 319 23.46 20.72 -6.50
C ALA A 319 22.35 20.16 -5.57
N GLN A 320 21.57 21.04 -4.93
CA GLN A 320 20.41 20.67 -4.12
C GLN A 320 19.37 19.85 -4.95
N VAL A 321 19.02 20.34 -6.14
CA VAL A 321 18.11 19.63 -7.07
C VAL A 321 18.72 18.30 -7.50
N ALA A 322 20.02 18.28 -7.82
CA ALA A 322 20.72 17.04 -8.19
C ALA A 322 20.74 16.01 -7.05
N ILE A 323 20.93 16.45 -5.80
CA ILE A 323 20.87 15.56 -4.62
C ILE A 323 19.46 14.97 -4.46
N MET A 324 18.41 15.80 -4.60
CA MET A 324 17.02 15.32 -4.54
C MET A 324 16.75 14.25 -5.60
N TYR A 325 17.17 14.49 -6.84
CA TYR A 325 17.05 13.51 -7.92
C TYR A 325 17.81 12.22 -7.60
N GLN A 326 19.05 12.31 -7.11
CA GLN A 326 19.85 11.13 -6.75
C GLN A 326 19.23 10.33 -5.60
N LEU A 327 18.57 10.98 -4.63
CA LEU A 327 17.85 10.27 -3.57
C LEU A 327 16.69 9.41 -4.14
N VAL A 328 15.93 9.97 -5.07
CA VAL A 328 14.85 9.22 -5.75
C VAL A 328 15.42 8.02 -6.51
N VAL A 329 16.49 8.24 -7.30
CA VAL A 329 17.16 7.16 -8.04
C VAL A 329 17.73 6.09 -7.10
N LEU A 330 18.30 6.51 -5.96
CA LEU A 330 18.81 5.59 -4.94
C LEU A 330 17.68 4.77 -4.31
N GLY A 331 16.55 5.41 -4.02
CA GLY A 331 15.35 4.74 -3.52
C GLY A 331 14.84 3.66 -4.49
N CYS A 332 14.72 3.98 -5.78
CA CYS A 332 14.34 3.01 -6.79
C CYS A 332 15.32 1.82 -6.87
N LYS A 333 16.62 2.09 -6.84
CA LYS A 333 17.65 1.02 -6.87
C LYS A 333 17.63 0.16 -5.61
N TYR A 334 17.44 0.79 -4.45
CA TYR A 334 17.35 0.08 -3.18
C TYR A 334 16.12 -0.82 -3.15
N PHE A 335 14.96 -0.31 -3.58
CA PHE A 335 13.73 -1.08 -3.71
C PHE A 335 13.91 -2.28 -4.64
N SER A 336 14.43 -2.09 -5.86
CA SER A 336 14.72 -3.17 -6.81
C SER A 336 15.64 -4.26 -6.24
N ALA A 337 16.59 -3.87 -5.38
CA ALA A 337 17.57 -4.81 -4.84
C ALA A 337 17.09 -5.57 -3.58
N THR A 338 16.20 -4.95 -2.78
CA THR A 338 15.87 -5.45 -1.43
C THR A 338 14.39 -5.69 -1.19
N HIS A 339 13.51 -5.33 -2.13
CA HIS A 339 12.05 -5.25 -1.93
C HIS A 339 11.65 -4.49 -0.64
N THR A 340 12.49 -3.50 -0.25
CA THR A 340 12.25 -2.66 0.91
C THR A 340 12.00 -1.24 0.49
N TYR A 341 10.86 -0.71 0.90
CA TYR A 341 10.44 0.66 0.62
C TYR A 341 11.12 1.64 1.57
N MET A 342 11.75 2.68 1.01
CA MET A 342 12.32 3.79 1.75
C MET A 342 11.60 5.10 1.39
N ASP A 343 10.82 5.63 2.33
CA ASP A 343 10.11 6.89 2.12
C ASP A 343 11.04 8.10 2.28
N PHE A 344 11.57 8.59 1.18
CA PHE A 344 12.40 9.79 1.18
C PHE A 344 11.62 11.11 1.22
N SER A 345 10.29 11.10 1.31
CA SER A 345 9.48 12.32 1.35
C SER A 345 9.93 13.33 2.41
N PRO A 346 10.21 12.95 3.69
CA PRO A 346 10.73 13.88 4.67
C PRO A 346 12.10 14.45 4.29
N SER A 347 12.99 13.63 3.74
CA SER A 347 14.32 14.04 3.30
C SER A 347 14.25 15.03 2.12
N LEU A 348 13.43 14.72 1.12
CA LEU A 348 13.25 15.56 -0.07
C LEU A 348 12.67 16.93 0.32
N LEU A 349 11.63 16.94 1.18
CA LEU A 349 11.05 18.20 1.68
C LEU A 349 12.07 19.01 2.48
N MET A 350 12.82 18.37 3.37
CA MET A 350 13.82 19.06 4.21
C MET A 350 14.93 19.67 3.37
N ILE A 351 15.42 18.96 2.36
CA ILE A 351 16.39 19.44 1.40
C ILE A 351 15.78 20.61 0.60
N GLY A 352 14.57 20.45 0.08
CA GLY A 352 13.86 21.47 -0.69
C GLY A 352 13.65 22.77 0.11
N LEU A 353 13.28 22.65 1.38
CA LEU A 353 13.01 23.77 2.27
C LEU A 353 14.28 24.36 2.91
N CYS A 354 15.45 23.74 2.79
CA CYS A 354 16.69 24.19 3.40
C CYS A 354 17.07 25.61 2.95
N ALA A 355 16.95 25.91 1.64
CA ALA A 355 17.27 27.23 1.11
C ALA A 355 16.28 28.30 1.58
N LEU A 356 14.99 27.99 1.67
CA LEU A 356 13.97 28.89 2.23
C LEU A 356 14.25 29.14 3.73
N SER A 357 14.57 28.09 4.47
CA SER A 357 14.94 28.17 5.89
C SER A 357 16.18 29.07 6.11
N PHE A 358 17.14 28.99 5.19
CA PHE A 358 18.31 29.86 5.20
C PHE A 358 17.91 31.35 5.04
N ASP A 359 17.07 31.66 4.06
CA ASP A 359 16.64 33.04 3.80
C ASP A 359 15.80 33.60 4.97
N ILE A 360 14.88 32.82 5.51
CA ILE A 360 14.06 33.20 6.68
C ILE A 360 14.95 33.42 7.91
N TRP A 361 15.87 32.49 8.19
CA TRP A 361 16.77 32.61 9.34
C TRP A 361 17.56 33.89 9.35
N PHE A 362 18.16 34.26 8.22
CA PHE A 362 18.92 35.49 8.11
C PHE A 362 18.06 36.75 8.11
N GLY A 363 16.83 36.66 7.61
CA GLY A 363 15.83 37.71 7.75
C GLY A 363 15.50 37.99 9.22
N LEU A 364 15.23 36.96 10.00
CA LEU A 364 14.96 37.04 11.44
C LEU A 364 16.17 37.53 12.23
N TYR A 365 17.37 37.05 11.89
CA TYR A 365 18.62 37.50 12.52
C TYR A 365 18.91 38.98 12.24
N GLY A 366 18.65 39.43 11.02
CA GLY A 366 18.74 40.85 10.66
C GLY A 366 17.78 41.74 11.43
N LEU A 367 16.50 41.28 11.56
CA LEU A 367 15.49 41.99 12.34
C LEU A 367 15.88 42.07 13.84
N TYR A 368 16.34 40.95 14.41
CA TYR A 368 16.83 40.91 15.79
C TYR A 368 17.93 41.94 16.04
N ASN A 369 18.94 42.01 15.17
CA ASN A 369 20.05 42.98 15.29
C ASN A 369 19.59 44.44 15.13
N PHE A 370 18.61 44.67 14.23
CA PHE A 370 18.03 46.01 14.06
C PHE A 370 17.31 46.48 15.33
N VAL A 371 16.47 45.62 15.92
CA VAL A 371 15.74 45.91 17.16
C VAL A 371 16.72 46.13 18.32
N ARG A 372 17.70 45.25 18.50
CA ARG A 372 18.71 45.33 19.56
C ARG A 372 19.50 46.65 19.48
N ASN A 373 19.94 47.04 18.27
CA ASN A 373 20.71 48.27 18.08
C ASN A 373 19.89 49.55 18.32
N ASN A 374 18.56 49.48 18.07
CA ASN A 374 17.66 50.61 18.34
C ASN A 374 17.29 50.74 19.84
N ILE A 375 17.20 49.62 20.56
CA ILE A 375 16.98 49.63 22.01
C ILE A 375 18.21 50.11 22.75
N SER A 376 19.41 49.75 22.32
CA SER A 376 20.67 50.18 22.96
C SER A 376 21.07 51.65 22.69
N LYS A 377 20.35 52.36 21.79
CA LYS A 377 20.50 53.77 21.51
C LYS A 377 19.53 54.68 22.29
N LYS A 378 18.57 54.09 22.99
CA LYS A 378 17.70 54.75 23.99
C LYS A 378 18.26 54.53 25.39
#